data_a2dd1edc56e3966d464a89e3734679c4
#
_entry.id   a2dd1edc56e3966d464a89e3734679c4
#
_cell.length_a   1.000
_cell.length_b   1.000
_cell.length_c   1.000
_cell.angle_alpha   90.00
_cell.angle_beta   90.00
_cell.angle_gamma   90.00
#
_symmetry.space_group_name_H-M   'P 1'
#
loop_
_entity.id
_entity.type
_entity.pdbx_description
1 polymer ?
#
loop_
_entity_poly.entity_id
_entity_poly.type
_entity_poly.pdbx_seq_one_letter_code
_entity_poly.pdbx_strand_id
1 'polypeptide(L)'
;MFKRSFTLTILLVAISWLPLKAAEGLLPPTDLRCEYRKNPLGIDAANPRLRWALEATDPSARGQKQAAYQILAASGEERLRNDQGDLWDTGRVESDKSIQVPYEGKPLASGGRVWWKVRVWDNSGKASGWSEPAFWSMGLLEAEGWKGKWIGLEGGEGKPEQFKKAQWIWTQPSGGTRPFRRIIEIPPDNPPSDALLYLVCSGASTLYINGKELTSAKGLNDPISLDVTQALHTGTNVVAVNVNASDNAPSGLIGAVEMELAHGHTVAIYTDDKWQAVPYSVYQQQIDFSDHPGHNSPWVPAKVLGPYGMAPWGEVGWAERSILPARMLRKDFEVEREVKRATLCVSGLGLSEAYLNGAKVGDDVLVPALSDYDKRVFYLTYDVTQRLSPGVNALGVILGNGRYFAPRHMVPTFTRTFGYPSCCCSLKLSMATGECSAW
;
A
#
# COMPACT_ATOMS: atom_id res chain seq x y z
N MET A 1 41.57 48.94 86.94
CA MET A 1 42.27 47.75 86.34
C MET A 1 41.29 46.65 86.29
N PHE A 2 40.41 46.47 85.24
CA PHE A 2 39.41 45.47 85.18
C PHE A 2 39.79 44.43 84.15
N LYS A 3 40.02 43.18 84.58
CA LYS A 3 40.18 41.95 83.75
C LYS A 3 38.81 41.44 83.38
N ARG A 4 38.42 41.54 82.04
CA ARG A 4 37.29 40.82 81.55
C ARG A 4 37.69 39.44 81.06
N SER A 5 37.12 38.41 81.68
CA SER A 5 37.25 37.02 81.28
C SER A 5 36.21 36.76 80.22
N PHE A 6 36.62 36.28 79.03
CA PHE A 6 35.71 35.84 77.96
C PHE A 6 35.58 34.31 78.08
N THR A 7 34.40 33.85 78.43
CA THR A 7 34.06 32.45 78.44
C THR A 7 33.51 32.09 77.07
N LEU A 8 34.23 31.25 76.31
CA LEU A 8 33.84 30.76 75.01
C LEU A 8 32.96 29.53 75.24
N THR A 9 31.65 29.66 74.98
CA THR A 9 30.66 28.59 74.95
C THR A 9 30.66 27.89 73.60
N ILE A 10 31.25 26.71 73.49
CA ILE A 10 31.22 25.85 72.29
C ILE A 10 29.86 25.11 72.24
N LEU A 11 28.98 25.53 71.34
CA LEU A 11 27.71 24.88 71.06
C LEU A 11 28.00 23.67 70.16
N LEU A 12 28.02 22.44 70.70
CA LEU A 12 28.08 21.20 69.94
C LEU A 12 26.71 20.93 69.32
N VAL A 13 26.58 21.27 68.02
CA VAL A 13 25.40 20.84 67.21
C VAL A 13 25.57 19.33 66.89
N ALA A 14 24.88 18.52 67.62
CA ALA A 14 24.73 17.09 67.28
C ALA A 14 23.87 16.98 66.01
N ILE A 15 24.50 16.84 64.84
CA ILE A 15 23.82 16.47 63.63
C ILE A 15 23.39 15.00 63.80
N SER A 16 22.14 14.79 64.19
CA SER A 16 21.54 13.46 64.18
C SER A 16 21.43 13.03 62.72
N TRP A 17 22.24 12.13 62.30
CA TRP A 17 22.04 11.34 61.09
C TRP A 17 20.78 10.51 61.29
N LEU A 18 19.63 11.06 60.90
CA LEU A 18 18.45 10.24 60.64
C LEU A 18 18.79 9.33 59.47
N PRO A 19 18.72 8.00 59.60
CA PRO A 19 18.87 7.13 58.46
C PRO A 19 17.80 7.53 57.46
N LEU A 20 18.23 7.99 56.28
CA LEU A 20 17.33 8.17 55.14
C LEU A 20 16.68 6.79 54.94
N LYS A 21 15.40 6.67 55.31
CA LYS A 21 14.65 5.44 55.07
C LYS A 21 14.69 5.23 53.58
N ALA A 22 15.46 4.25 53.12
CA ALA A 22 15.46 3.90 51.70
C ALA A 22 14.02 3.66 51.30
N ALA A 23 13.54 4.38 50.30
CA ALA A 23 12.20 4.22 49.80
C ALA A 23 11.98 2.77 49.37
N GLU A 24 11.11 2.09 50.09
CA GLU A 24 11.01 0.64 50.08
C GLU A 24 10.21 0.16 48.85
N GLY A 25 10.92 -0.26 47.78
CA GLY A 25 10.42 -1.13 46.77
C GLY A 25 10.00 -0.47 45.47
N LEU A 26 9.66 -1.27 44.50
CA LEU A 26 9.12 -0.92 43.20
C LEU A 26 7.58 -1.06 43.20
N LEU A 27 6.89 -0.18 42.53
CA LEU A 27 5.47 -0.32 42.20
C LEU A 27 5.28 -1.48 41.21
N PRO A 28 4.05 -2.00 41.05
CA PRO A 28 3.73 -2.90 39.94
C PRO A 28 4.19 -2.30 38.60
N PRO A 29 4.83 -3.07 37.72
CA PRO A 29 5.28 -2.58 36.43
C PRO A 29 4.13 -2.00 35.59
N THR A 30 4.41 -0.93 34.85
CA THR A 30 3.45 -0.20 34.02
C THR A 30 3.90 -0.19 32.56
N ASP A 31 3.13 0.43 31.66
CA ASP A 31 3.40 0.58 30.23
C ASP A 31 3.85 -0.72 29.55
N LEU A 32 3.12 -1.81 29.81
CA LEU A 32 3.37 -3.11 29.20
C LEU A 32 3.18 -3.02 27.69
N ARG A 33 4.19 -3.45 26.92
CA ARG A 33 4.15 -3.46 25.46
C ARG A 33 4.67 -4.77 24.90
N CYS A 34 4.09 -5.15 23.76
CA CYS A 34 4.56 -6.22 22.89
C CYS A 34 4.93 -5.61 21.54
N GLU A 35 6.13 -5.90 21.01
CA GLU A 35 6.67 -5.30 19.79
C GLU A 35 6.48 -3.76 19.76
N TYR A 36 6.82 -3.11 20.88
CA TYR A 36 6.74 -1.66 21.14
C TYR A 36 5.32 -1.06 21.18
N ARG A 37 4.25 -1.85 21.01
CA ARG A 37 2.86 -1.39 21.00
C ARG A 37 2.09 -1.86 22.22
N LYS A 38 1.11 -1.07 22.64
CA LYS A 38 0.14 -1.46 23.68
C LYS A 38 -0.93 -2.34 23.07
N ASN A 39 -1.13 -3.53 23.63
CA ASN A 39 -2.16 -4.48 23.22
C ASN A 39 -2.26 -4.70 21.69
N PRO A 40 -1.14 -4.96 20.98
CA PRO A 40 -1.15 -5.02 19.54
C PRO A 40 -1.94 -6.21 19.00
N LEU A 41 -2.52 -6.00 17.83
CA LEU A 41 -3.16 -7.05 17.04
C LEU A 41 -2.28 -7.44 15.86
N GLY A 42 -2.32 -8.74 15.48
CA GLY A 42 -1.68 -9.21 14.27
C GLY A 42 -0.15 -9.25 14.32
N ILE A 43 0.43 -9.65 15.45
CA ILE A 43 1.88 -9.85 15.56
C ILE A 43 2.27 -11.13 14.81
N ASP A 44 3.23 -11.02 13.89
CA ASP A 44 3.75 -12.12 13.05
C ASP A 44 5.10 -12.68 13.53
N ALA A 45 5.75 -12.00 14.49
CA ALA A 45 6.94 -12.54 15.14
C ALA A 45 6.58 -13.73 16.02
N ALA A 46 7.18 -14.91 15.77
CA ALA A 46 6.95 -16.14 16.54
C ALA A 46 7.32 -15.97 18.02
N ASN A 47 8.36 -15.21 18.30
CA ASN A 47 8.87 -14.88 19.63
C ASN A 47 8.82 -13.36 19.85
N PRO A 48 7.63 -12.76 20.07
CA PRO A 48 7.51 -11.31 20.17
C PRO A 48 8.23 -10.80 21.43
N ARG A 49 8.74 -9.57 21.31
CA ARG A 49 9.53 -8.95 22.39
C ARG A 49 8.62 -8.14 23.29
N LEU A 50 8.79 -8.37 24.61
CA LEU A 50 8.04 -7.72 25.67
C LEU A 50 8.86 -6.61 26.31
N ARG A 51 8.17 -5.59 26.83
CA ARG A 51 8.76 -4.55 27.65
C ARG A 51 7.77 -4.03 28.68
N TRP A 52 8.31 -3.46 29.77
CA TRP A 52 7.56 -2.78 30.81
C TRP A 52 8.37 -1.61 31.38
N ALA A 53 7.70 -0.67 32.03
CA ALA A 53 8.31 0.42 32.75
C ALA A 53 8.32 0.14 34.26
N LEU A 54 9.33 0.67 34.93
CA LEU A 54 9.49 0.57 36.38
C LEU A 54 9.14 1.92 37.02
N GLU A 55 8.43 1.88 38.12
CA GLU A 55 8.10 3.04 38.91
C GLU A 55 8.49 2.79 40.37
N ALA A 56 9.09 3.80 41.05
CA ALA A 56 9.41 3.74 42.45
C ALA A 56 8.18 4.08 43.31
N THR A 57 8.07 3.46 44.47
CA THR A 57 7.03 3.80 45.47
C THR A 57 7.16 5.23 45.98
N ASP A 58 8.37 5.75 46.02
CA ASP A 58 8.69 7.15 46.35
C ASP A 58 9.29 7.83 45.12
N PRO A 59 8.64 8.85 44.52
CA PRO A 59 9.17 9.57 43.37
C PRO A 59 10.51 10.29 43.59
N SER A 60 10.88 10.53 44.86
CA SER A 60 12.14 11.13 45.23
C SER A 60 13.28 10.11 45.33
N ALA A 61 12.97 8.82 45.38
CA ALA A 61 13.95 7.75 45.46
C ALA A 61 14.92 7.76 44.27
N ARG A 62 16.17 7.41 44.54
CA ARG A 62 17.22 7.33 43.52
C ARG A 62 17.86 5.94 43.55
N GLY A 63 18.38 5.50 42.39
CA GLY A 63 19.04 4.23 42.27
C GLY A 63 18.12 3.01 42.32
N GLN A 64 16.83 3.20 42.16
CA GLN A 64 15.85 2.11 42.05
C GLN A 64 16.07 1.36 40.75
N LYS A 65 16.24 0.04 40.83
CA LYS A 65 16.34 -0.83 39.66
C LYS A 65 15.81 -2.23 39.97
N GLN A 66 15.42 -2.89 38.91
CA GLN A 66 15.02 -4.29 38.92
C GLN A 66 16.27 -5.18 39.09
N ALA A 67 16.17 -6.18 39.93
CA ALA A 67 17.15 -7.26 40.05
C ALA A 67 16.65 -8.57 39.44
N ALA A 68 15.33 -8.78 39.47
CA ALA A 68 14.70 -9.94 38.86
C ALA A 68 13.29 -9.61 38.35
N TYR A 69 12.77 -10.48 37.49
CA TYR A 69 11.37 -10.41 37.00
C TYR A 69 10.73 -11.80 36.96
N GLN A 70 9.41 -11.85 36.90
CA GLN A 70 8.63 -13.01 36.51
C GLN A 70 7.52 -12.59 35.56
N ILE A 71 7.36 -13.28 34.44
CA ILE A 71 6.29 -13.11 33.47
C ILE A 71 5.36 -14.30 33.55
N LEU A 72 4.06 -14.03 33.56
CA LEU A 72 3.03 -15.01 33.28
C LEU A 72 2.36 -14.68 31.98
N ALA A 73 2.19 -15.67 31.09
CA ALA A 73 1.38 -15.55 29.87
C ALA A 73 0.34 -16.69 29.81
N ALA A 74 -0.88 -16.33 29.42
CA ALA A 74 -2.03 -17.24 29.44
C ALA A 74 -2.87 -17.14 28.16
N SER A 75 -3.54 -18.23 27.82
CA SER A 75 -4.47 -18.32 26.69
C SER A 75 -5.80 -17.58 26.93
N GLY A 76 -6.04 -17.11 28.15
CA GLY A 76 -7.25 -16.36 28.53
C GLY A 76 -7.00 -15.46 29.71
N GLU A 77 -7.73 -14.35 29.76
CA GLU A 77 -7.64 -13.34 30.80
C GLU A 77 -7.98 -13.91 32.21
N GLU A 78 -9.01 -14.72 32.29
CA GLU A 78 -9.45 -15.35 33.55
C GLU A 78 -8.36 -16.25 34.12
N ARG A 79 -7.67 -17.05 33.28
CA ARG A 79 -6.52 -17.86 33.71
C ARG A 79 -5.43 -16.98 34.29
N LEU A 80 -5.10 -15.89 33.60
CA LEU A 80 -4.07 -14.97 34.05
C LEU A 80 -4.44 -14.29 35.39
N ARG A 81 -5.71 -13.95 35.60
CA ARG A 81 -6.19 -13.42 36.90
C ARG A 81 -6.02 -14.41 38.04
N ASN A 82 -6.15 -15.70 37.76
CA ASN A 82 -5.93 -16.78 38.71
C ASN A 82 -4.47 -17.23 38.79
N ASP A 83 -3.52 -16.39 38.34
CA ASP A 83 -2.07 -16.66 38.31
C ASP A 83 -1.67 -17.93 37.55
N GLN A 84 -2.45 -18.33 36.52
CA GLN A 84 -2.20 -19.49 35.71
C GLN A 84 -1.57 -19.07 34.37
N GLY A 85 -0.25 -19.22 34.27
CA GLY A 85 0.52 -18.99 33.04
C GLY A 85 0.57 -20.26 32.18
N ASP A 86 -0.55 -20.70 31.63
CA ASP A 86 -0.65 -21.95 30.84
C ASP A 86 0.14 -21.92 29.53
N LEU A 87 0.49 -20.75 29.05
CA LEU A 87 1.37 -20.56 27.87
C LEU A 87 2.83 -20.33 28.30
N TRP A 88 3.05 -19.57 29.36
CA TRP A 88 4.41 -19.27 29.86
C TRP A 88 4.38 -18.82 31.30
N ASP A 89 5.23 -19.41 32.09
CA ASP A 89 5.64 -18.95 33.40
C ASP A 89 7.17 -19.01 33.47
N THR A 90 7.81 -17.84 33.54
CA THR A 90 9.28 -17.80 33.61
C THR A 90 9.84 -18.25 34.97
N GLY A 91 8.99 -18.35 36.00
CA GLY A 91 9.51 -18.28 37.34
C GLY A 91 10.25 -16.96 37.58
N ARG A 92 10.99 -16.88 38.67
CA ARG A 92 11.86 -15.75 38.98
C ARG A 92 13.14 -15.83 38.13
N VAL A 93 13.35 -14.80 37.26
CA VAL A 93 14.54 -14.68 36.42
C VAL A 93 15.42 -13.56 36.96
N GLU A 94 16.66 -13.87 37.34
CA GLU A 94 17.65 -12.88 37.82
C GLU A 94 18.12 -12.03 36.60
N SER A 95 17.58 -10.84 36.46
CA SER A 95 17.89 -9.94 35.35
C SER A 95 17.33 -8.55 35.59
N ASP A 96 18.11 -7.54 35.23
CA ASP A 96 17.70 -6.13 35.21
C ASP A 96 17.04 -5.68 33.86
N LYS A 97 16.93 -6.61 32.90
CA LYS A 97 16.28 -6.33 31.62
C LYS A 97 14.78 -6.11 31.80
N SER A 98 14.28 -4.98 31.32
CA SER A 98 12.85 -4.64 31.25
C SER A 98 12.40 -4.30 29.84
N ILE A 99 13.29 -4.43 28.86
CA ILE A 99 13.03 -4.16 27.44
C ILE A 99 13.58 -5.29 26.56
N GLN A 100 12.92 -5.54 25.42
CA GLN A 100 13.31 -6.58 24.46
C GLN A 100 13.46 -7.98 25.07
N VAL A 101 12.59 -8.34 26.02
CA VAL A 101 12.52 -9.68 26.58
C VAL A 101 11.73 -10.56 25.61
N PRO A 102 12.35 -11.55 24.96
CA PRO A 102 11.63 -12.39 23.98
C PRO A 102 10.66 -13.32 24.73
N TYR A 103 9.51 -13.56 24.09
CA TYR A 103 8.60 -14.62 24.53
C TYR A 103 9.23 -15.99 24.22
N GLU A 104 9.38 -16.82 25.23
CA GLU A 104 9.98 -18.15 25.12
C GLU A 104 9.05 -19.26 25.67
N GLY A 105 7.76 -18.97 25.68
CA GLY A 105 6.74 -19.92 26.11
C GLY A 105 6.35 -20.92 25.00
N LYS A 106 5.17 -21.52 25.13
CA LYS A 106 4.66 -22.48 24.16
C LYS A 106 4.46 -21.82 22.79
N PRO A 107 4.66 -22.56 21.69
CA PRO A 107 4.38 -22.05 20.33
C PRO A 107 2.96 -21.49 20.22
N LEU A 108 2.83 -20.35 19.57
CA LEU A 108 1.58 -19.63 19.42
C LEU A 108 0.93 -19.93 18.07
N ALA A 109 -0.38 -20.08 18.04
CA ALA A 109 -1.13 -20.33 16.83
C ALA A 109 -1.58 -19.03 16.15
N SER A 110 -1.78 -19.08 14.81
CA SER A 110 -2.34 -18.00 14.01
C SER A 110 -3.66 -17.47 14.59
N GLY A 111 -3.75 -16.14 14.78
CA GLY A 111 -4.91 -15.47 15.35
C GLY A 111 -5.13 -15.72 16.85
N GLY A 112 -4.21 -16.42 17.52
CA GLY A 112 -4.24 -16.63 18.96
C GLY A 112 -4.10 -15.33 19.72
N ARG A 113 -4.81 -15.18 20.85
CA ARG A 113 -4.63 -14.05 21.78
C ARG A 113 -3.91 -14.56 23.02
N VAL A 114 -2.92 -13.81 23.48
CA VAL A 114 -2.12 -14.09 24.66
C VAL A 114 -2.30 -12.94 25.63
N TRP A 115 -2.70 -13.26 26.85
CA TRP A 115 -2.76 -12.34 27.97
C TRP A 115 -1.51 -12.49 28.82
N TRP A 116 -0.95 -11.40 29.33
CA TRP A 116 0.27 -11.48 30.12
C TRP A 116 0.33 -10.39 31.16
N LYS A 117 1.11 -10.68 32.21
CA LYS A 117 1.46 -9.77 33.30
C LYS A 117 2.88 -10.03 33.79
N VAL A 118 3.46 -9.07 34.46
CA VAL A 118 4.82 -9.15 34.99
C VAL A 118 4.87 -8.59 36.40
N ARG A 119 5.73 -9.18 37.23
CA ARG A 119 6.17 -8.61 38.50
C ARG A 119 7.68 -8.57 38.54
N VAL A 120 8.24 -7.70 39.39
CA VAL A 120 9.67 -7.48 39.50
C VAL A 120 10.14 -7.55 40.95
N TRP A 121 11.42 -7.78 41.14
CA TRP A 121 12.09 -7.69 42.41
C TRP A 121 13.13 -6.57 42.38
N ASP A 122 13.20 -5.79 43.43
CA ASP A 122 14.26 -4.77 43.60
C ASP A 122 15.57 -5.37 44.07
N ASN A 123 16.61 -4.50 44.20
CA ASN A 123 17.91 -4.91 44.69
C ASN A 123 17.92 -5.45 46.14
N SER A 124 16.88 -5.17 46.93
CA SER A 124 16.75 -5.73 48.30
C SER A 124 16.11 -7.13 48.28
N GLY A 125 15.68 -7.60 47.11
CA GLY A 125 14.95 -8.84 46.93
C GLY A 125 13.46 -8.75 47.23
N LYS A 126 12.91 -7.55 47.40
CA LYS A 126 11.48 -7.33 47.65
C LYS A 126 10.70 -7.36 46.31
N ALA A 127 9.67 -8.19 46.28
CA ALA A 127 8.79 -8.28 45.11
C ALA A 127 7.80 -7.11 45.04
N SER A 128 7.53 -6.61 43.83
CA SER A 128 6.38 -5.75 43.53
C SER A 128 5.10 -6.58 43.52
N GLY A 129 3.93 -5.90 43.44
CA GLY A 129 2.70 -6.52 42.94
C GLY A 129 2.80 -6.88 41.45
N TRP A 130 1.86 -7.70 40.98
CA TRP A 130 1.70 -7.94 39.57
C TRP A 130 1.24 -6.65 38.86
N SER A 131 1.68 -6.46 37.62
CA SER A 131 1.15 -5.43 36.73
C SER A 131 -0.33 -5.68 36.39
N GLU A 132 -1.00 -4.67 35.91
CA GLU A 132 -2.27 -4.86 35.19
C GLU A 132 -2.05 -5.78 33.99
N PRO A 133 -3.05 -6.61 33.64
CA PRO A 133 -2.96 -7.47 32.45
C PRO A 133 -2.84 -6.68 31.16
N ALA A 134 -1.97 -7.12 30.28
CA ALA A 134 -1.90 -6.68 28.89
C ALA A 134 -2.10 -7.88 27.97
N PHE A 135 -2.30 -7.65 26.68
CA PHE A 135 -2.42 -8.72 25.70
C PHE A 135 -1.74 -8.39 24.38
N TRP A 136 -1.56 -9.41 23.57
CA TRP A 136 -1.34 -9.26 22.14
C TRP A 136 -2.10 -10.37 21.40
N SER A 137 -2.31 -10.20 20.10
CA SER A 137 -2.78 -11.29 19.26
C SER A 137 -1.79 -11.58 18.14
N MET A 138 -1.67 -12.86 17.82
CA MET A 138 -0.89 -13.29 16.67
C MET A 138 -1.61 -12.95 15.37
N GLY A 139 -0.84 -12.68 14.34
CA GLY A 139 -1.31 -12.54 12.97
C GLY A 139 -1.58 -13.90 12.32
N LEU A 140 -1.69 -13.90 11.01
CA LEU A 140 -1.76 -15.09 10.19
C LEU A 140 -0.33 -15.55 9.90
N LEU A 141 0.15 -16.53 10.66
CA LEU A 141 1.53 -17.00 10.59
C LEU A 141 1.82 -17.86 9.36
N GLU A 142 0.78 -18.51 8.82
CA GLU A 142 0.87 -19.38 7.67
C GLU A 142 0.01 -18.84 6.52
N ALA A 143 0.47 -19.04 5.28
CA ALA A 143 -0.24 -18.57 4.08
C ALA A 143 -1.66 -19.17 3.96
N GLU A 144 -1.84 -20.41 4.41
CA GLU A 144 -3.11 -21.11 4.45
C GLU A 144 -4.13 -20.50 5.42
N GLY A 145 -3.68 -19.63 6.31
CA GLY A 145 -4.53 -18.80 7.18
C GLY A 145 -5.39 -17.79 6.41
N TRP A 146 -4.95 -17.39 5.22
CA TRP A 146 -5.72 -16.56 4.32
C TRP A 146 -6.76 -17.38 3.56
N LYS A 147 -8.05 -17.10 3.78
CA LYS A 147 -9.17 -17.73 3.05
C LYS A 147 -9.73 -16.84 1.97
N GLY A 148 -9.51 -15.53 2.08
CA GLY A 148 -9.94 -14.54 1.09
C GLY A 148 -9.16 -14.65 -0.21
N LYS A 149 -9.82 -14.30 -1.32
CA LYS A 149 -9.19 -14.11 -2.63
C LYS A 149 -8.94 -12.64 -2.87
N TRP A 150 -7.92 -12.33 -3.69
CA TRP A 150 -7.74 -10.99 -4.20
C TRP A 150 -8.91 -10.62 -5.11
N ILE A 151 -9.53 -9.47 -4.85
CA ILE A 151 -10.63 -8.92 -5.64
C ILE A 151 -10.32 -7.47 -6.02
N GLY A 152 -10.71 -7.08 -7.21
CA GLY A 152 -10.61 -5.74 -7.76
C GLY A 152 -11.73 -5.50 -8.76
N LEU A 153 -11.87 -4.30 -9.26
CA LEU A 153 -12.85 -3.97 -10.29
C LEU A 153 -12.31 -4.32 -11.67
N GLU A 154 -11.05 -4.02 -11.91
CA GLU A 154 -10.37 -4.33 -13.17
C GLU A 154 -9.93 -5.79 -13.12
N GLY A 155 -10.57 -6.61 -13.90
CA GLY A 155 -10.26 -8.03 -14.00
C GLY A 155 -9.25 -8.32 -15.09
N GLY A 156 -8.23 -9.07 -14.72
CA GLY A 156 -7.31 -9.66 -15.66
C GLY A 156 -6.16 -8.75 -16.10
N GLU A 157 -5.13 -9.36 -16.58
CA GLU A 157 -4.01 -8.72 -17.24
C GLU A 157 -4.56 -7.74 -18.29
N GLY A 158 -4.48 -6.44 -17.98
CA GLY A 158 -4.99 -5.37 -18.84
C GLY A 158 -4.18 -5.27 -20.13
N LYS A 159 -4.39 -6.23 -21.00
CA LYS A 159 -4.05 -6.09 -22.41
C LYS A 159 -5.14 -5.20 -22.97
N PRO A 160 -4.81 -4.00 -23.43
CA PRO A 160 -5.84 -3.17 -24.00
C PRO A 160 -6.45 -3.91 -25.18
N GLU A 161 -7.73 -4.27 -25.06
CA GLU A 161 -8.52 -4.81 -26.19
C GLU A 161 -8.35 -3.93 -27.44
N GLN A 162 -8.06 -2.65 -27.23
CA GLN A 162 -7.81 -1.63 -28.22
C GLN A 162 -6.68 -1.99 -29.19
N PHE A 163 -5.61 -2.64 -28.72
CA PHE A 163 -4.51 -3.02 -29.62
C PHE A 163 -4.74 -4.31 -30.41
N LYS A 164 -5.71 -5.13 -30.04
CA LYS A 164 -5.97 -6.39 -30.77
C LYS A 164 -6.30 -6.18 -32.25
N LYS A 165 -6.86 -5.02 -32.60
CA LYS A 165 -7.19 -4.64 -33.98
C LYS A 165 -6.12 -3.74 -34.62
N ALA A 166 -5.22 -3.16 -33.83
CA ALA A 166 -4.14 -2.33 -34.32
C ALA A 166 -3.04 -3.16 -34.96
N GLN A 167 -2.37 -2.61 -35.93
CA GLN A 167 -1.25 -3.24 -36.62
C GLN A 167 0.01 -2.41 -36.43
N TRP A 168 1.14 -3.10 -36.29
CA TRP A 168 2.44 -2.45 -36.37
C TRP A 168 2.64 -1.90 -37.76
N ILE A 169 2.98 -0.63 -37.87
CA ILE A 169 3.26 0.07 -39.12
C ILE A 169 4.66 0.67 -39.08
N TRP A 170 5.27 0.79 -40.25
CA TRP A 170 6.51 1.52 -40.45
C TRP A 170 6.63 2.02 -41.89
N THR A 171 7.80 2.56 -42.25
CA THR A 171 8.18 2.92 -43.61
C THR A 171 9.61 2.47 -43.88
N GLN A 172 10.00 2.36 -45.14
CA GLN A 172 11.36 2.00 -45.54
C GLN A 172 12.22 3.27 -45.80
N PRO A 173 13.53 3.21 -45.48
CA PRO A 173 14.24 2.17 -44.73
C PRO A 173 13.90 2.18 -43.23
N SER A 174 14.25 1.11 -42.52
CA SER A 174 14.14 1.04 -41.05
C SER A 174 15.05 2.07 -40.39
N GLY A 175 14.70 2.51 -39.18
CA GLY A 175 15.48 3.48 -38.42
C GLY A 175 15.30 4.93 -38.84
N GLY A 176 16.05 5.82 -38.17
CA GLY A 176 16.01 7.26 -38.36
C GLY A 176 14.73 7.94 -37.90
N THR A 177 14.62 9.23 -38.22
CA THR A 177 13.44 10.01 -37.88
C THR A 177 12.40 9.88 -38.99
N ARG A 178 11.20 9.39 -38.62
CA ARG A 178 10.08 9.15 -39.54
C ARG A 178 8.82 9.79 -39.00
N PRO A 179 8.23 10.74 -39.74
CA PRO A 179 6.88 11.25 -39.46
C PRO A 179 5.82 10.29 -39.97
N PHE A 180 4.78 10.14 -39.16
CA PHE A 180 3.55 9.42 -39.47
C PHE A 180 2.36 10.33 -39.25
N ARG A 181 1.28 10.17 -40.02
CA ARG A 181 0.02 10.84 -39.77
C ARG A 181 -1.20 10.01 -40.13
N ARG A 182 -2.32 10.35 -39.50
CA ARG A 182 -3.65 9.87 -39.82
C ARG A 182 -4.60 11.05 -39.91
N ILE A 183 -5.35 11.16 -40.99
CA ILE A 183 -6.44 12.13 -41.14
C ILE A 183 -7.71 11.47 -40.64
N ILE A 184 -8.47 12.18 -39.82
CA ILE A 184 -9.69 11.74 -39.16
C ILE A 184 -10.79 12.75 -39.45
N GLU A 185 -11.93 12.28 -39.96
CA GLU A 185 -13.11 13.08 -40.13
C GLU A 185 -14.11 12.85 -39.02
N ILE A 186 -14.47 13.90 -38.28
CA ILE A 186 -15.48 13.86 -37.21
C ILE A 186 -16.73 14.59 -37.71
N PRO A 187 -17.94 13.97 -37.67
CA PRO A 187 -19.16 14.57 -38.16
C PRO A 187 -19.42 15.95 -37.53
N PRO A 188 -19.90 16.94 -38.34
CA PRO A 188 -20.09 18.32 -37.87
C PRO A 188 -21.11 18.45 -36.72
N ASP A 189 -22.10 17.57 -36.69
CA ASP A 189 -23.19 17.54 -35.73
C ASP A 189 -22.97 16.62 -34.53
N ASN A 190 -21.81 15.93 -34.47
CA ASN A 190 -21.53 14.93 -33.45
C ASN A 190 -20.08 15.06 -32.89
N PRO A 191 -19.80 16.09 -32.11
CA PRO A 191 -18.46 16.32 -31.57
C PRO A 191 -18.02 15.20 -30.62
N PRO A 192 -16.68 15.00 -30.37
CA PRO A 192 -16.19 14.05 -29.39
C PRO A 192 -16.58 14.53 -28.01
N SER A 193 -17.18 13.63 -27.22
CA SER A 193 -17.47 13.82 -25.78
C SER A 193 -16.38 13.26 -24.89
N ASP A 194 -15.70 12.22 -25.36
CA ASP A 194 -14.53 11.60 -24.73
C ASP A 194 -13.63 11.02 -25.83
N ALA A 195 -12.31 11.19 -25.72
CA ALA A 195 -11.37 10.64 -26.69
C ALA A 195 -10.03 10.29 -26.02
N LEU A 196 -9.65 9.03 -26.14
CA LEU A 196 -8.39 8.52 -25.63
C LEU A 196 -7.49 8.07 -26.78
N LEU A 197 -6.24 8.53 -26.76
CA LEU A 197 -5.21 8.11 -27.69
C LEU A 197 -4.21 7.23 -27.00
N TYR A 198 -3.92 6.10 -27.62
CA TYR A 198 -2.93 5.13 -27.20
C TYR A 198 -1.88 4.91 -28.28
N LEU A 199 -0.59 4.99 -27.92
CA LEU A 199 0.49 4.86 -28.89
C LEU A 199 1.73 4.25 -28.26
N VAL A 200 2.38 3.35 -29.02
CA VAL A 200 3.68 2.76 -28.69
C VAL A 200 4.59 2.85 -29.91
N CYS A 201 5.80 3.36 -29.68
CA CYS A 201 6.81 3.50 -30.72
C CYS A 201 8.10 2.77 -30.34
N SER A 202 8.79 2.23 -31.31
CA SER A 202 10.10 1.59 -31.11
C SER A 202 11.25 2.57 -30.79
N GLY A 203 11.00 3.87 -30.88
CA GLY A 203 11.98 4.92 -30.59
C GLY A 203 11.36 6.12 -29.87
N ALA A 204 12.16 7.14 -29.62
CA ALA A 204 11.66 8.39 -29.09
C ALA A 204 10.62 8.99 -30.04
N SER A 205 9.52 9.45 -29.51
CA SER A 205 8.41 9.94 -30.33
C SER A 205 7.79 11.20 -29.76
N THR A 206 7.24 12.02 -30.63
CA THR A 206 6.50 13.23 -30.30
C THR A 206 5.14 13.19 -31.01
N LEU A 207 4.07 13.36 -30.23
CA LEU A 207 2.68 13.37 -30.69
C LEU A 207 2.21 14.79 -30.97
N TYR A 208 1.56 14.96 -32.13
CA TYR A 208 0.90 16.19 -32.55
C TYR A 208 -0.56 15.91 -32.89
N ILE A 209 -1.45 16.82 -32.56
CA ILE A 209 -2.81 16.86 -33.07
C ILE A 209 -3.06 18.26 -33.66
N ASN A 210 -3.52 18.30 -34.89
CA ASN A 210 -3.81 19.53 -35.63
C ASN A 210 -2.61 20.50 -35.60
N GLY A 211 -1.38 19.97 -35.77
CA GLY A 211 -0.14 20.73 -35.75
C GLY A 211 0.39 21.15 -34.40
N LYS A 212 -0.39 20.93 -33.33
CA LYS A 212 0.02 21.27 -31.95
C LYS A 212 0.70 20.07 -31.29
N GLU A 213 1.90 20.28 -30.75
CA GLU A 213 2.59 19.29 -29.92
C GLU A 213 1.84 19.06 -28.61
N LEU A 214 1.59 17.80 -28.26
CA LEU A 214 0.89 17.42 -27.03
C LEU A 214 1.79 16.74 -26.01
N THR A 215 2.62 15.78 -26.43
CA THR A 215 3.49 15.01 -25.53
C THR A 215 4.57 14.26 -26.29
N SER A 216 5.56 13.75 -25.58
CA SER A 216 6.61 12.89 -26.13
C SER A 216 6.83 11.64 -25.28
N ALA A 217 7.44 10.61 -25.87
CA ALA A 217 7.77 9.34 -25.24
C ALA A 217 9.16 8.86 -25.69
N LYS A 218 9.78 7.98 -24.90
CA LYS A 218 11.18 7.54 -25.09
C LYS A 218 11.33 6.21 -25.82
N GLY A 219 10.25 5.48 -26.08
CA GLY A 219 10.30 4.19 -26.78
C GLY A 219 9.29 3.17 -26.25
N LEU A 220 9.52 1.88 -26.54
CA LEU A 220 8.58 0.77 -26.28
C LEU A 220 8.09 0.69 -24.83
N ASN A 221 8.95 1.00 -23.88
CA ASN A 221 8.62 0.94 -22.45
C ASN A 221 8.01 2.25 -21.90
N ASP A 222 7.73 3.20 -22.78
CA ASP A 222 7.16 4.48 -22.45
C ASP A 222 5.97 4.79 -23.38
N PRO A 223 4.85 4.05 -23.26
CA PRO A 223 3.68 4.25 -24.11
C PRO A 223 3.04 5.62 -23.85
N ILE A 224 2.47 6.22 -24.90
CA ILE A 224 1.61 7.38 -24.77
C ILE A 224 0.18 6.91 -24.50
N SER A 225 -0.43 7.41 -23.44
CA SER A 225 -1.85 7.33 -23.15
C SER A 225 -2.32 8.73 -22.80
N LEU A 226 -3.20 9.31 -23.58
CA LEU A 226 -3.55 10.70 -23.44
C LEU A 226 -5.02 10.92 -23.76
N ASP A 227 -5.71 11.65 -22.87
CA ASP A 227 -6.99 12.26 -23.18
C ASP A 227 -6.77 13.38 -24.22
N VAL A 228 -7.36 13.19 -25.39
CA VAL A 228 -7.24 14.09 -26.54
C VAL A 228 -8.57 14.75 -26.89
N THR A 229 -9.58 14.63 -26.04
CA THR A 229 -10.93 15.17 -26.25
C THR A 229 -10.90 16.64 -26.65
N GLN A 230 -10.12 17.44 -25.91
CA GLN A 230 -10.01 18.89 -26.16
C GLN A 230 -9.10 19.26 -27.35
N ALA A 231 -8.34 18.31 -27.89
CA ALA A 231 -7.46 18.52 -29.04
C ALA A 231 -8.13 18.18 -30.37
N LEU A 232 -9.26 17.47 -30.32
CA LEU A 232 -10.07 17.10 -31.48
C LEU A 232 -11.28 18.03 -31.60
N HIS A 233 -11.71 18.25 -32.84
CA HIS A 233 -12.89 19.07 -33.17
C HIS A 233 -13.70 18.40 -34.31
N THR A 234 -14.91 18.87 -34.55
CA THR A 234 -15.70 18.44 -35.71
C THR A 234 -15.01 18.85 -37.01
N GLY A 235 -15.18 18.07 -38.08
CA GLY A 235 -14.49 18.19 -39.33
C GLY A 235 -13.16 17.42 -39.36
N THR A 236 -12.23 17.91 -40.17
CA THR A 236 -10.94 17.26 -40.42
C THR A 236 -9.97 17.46 -39.26
N ASN A 237 -9.40 16.37 -38.72
CA ASN A 237 -8.34 16.37 -37.73
C ASN A 237 -7.13 15.59 -38.26
N VAL A 238 -5.94 16.00 -37.85
CA VAL A 238 -4.69 15.31 -38.17
C VAL A 238 -4.02 14.86 -36.89
N VAL A 239 -3.96 13.55 -36.68
CA VAL A 239 -3.13 12.94 -35.63
C VAL A 239 -1.79 12.60 -36.27
N ALA A 240 -0.70 13.15 -35.75
CA ALA A 240 0.62 12.93 -36.31
C ALA A 240 1.63 12.57 -35.24
N VAL A 241 2.61 11.74 -35.62
CA VAL A 241 3.65 11.26 -34.72
C VAL A 241 4.99 11.33 -35.43
N ASN A 242 5.95 11.99 -34.81
CA ASN A 242 7.33 11.94 -35.28
C ASN A 242 8.11 10.90 -34.45
N VAL A 243 8.65 9.87 -35.09
CA VAL A 243 9.36 8.78 -34.38
C VAL A 243 10.83 8.80 -34.78
N ASN A 244 11.70 8.86 -33.80
CA ASN A 244 13.15 8.71 -33.97
C ASN A 244 13.59 7.30 -33.49
N ALA A 245 13.67 6.36 -34.41
CA ALA A 245 14.02 4.98 -34.14
C ALA A 245 15.50 4.72 -34.40
N SER A 246 16.09 3.75 -33.68
CA SER A 246 17.46 3.31 -33.88
C SER A 246 17.61 2.55 -35.20
N ASP A 247 18.70 2.81 -35.93
CA ASP A 247 19.03 2.07 -37.15
C ASP A 247 19.41 0.60 -36.89
N ASN A 248 19.77 0.28 -35.64
CA ASN A 248 20.20 -1.04 -35.20
C ASN A 248 19.11 -1.89 -34.53
N ALA A 249 17.88 -1.42 -34.54
CA ALA A 249 16.76 -2.12 -33.90
C ALA A 249 15.51 -2.13 -34.81
N PRO A 250 14.65 -3.13 -34.67
CA PRO A 250 13.38 -3.17 -35.39
C PRO A 250 12.54 -1.93 -35.11
N SER A 251 12.10 -1.25 -36.15
CA SER A 251 11.36 -0.02 -36.10
C SER A 251 9.86 -0.28 -36.28
N GLY A 252 9.03 0.30 -35.42
CA GLY A 252 7.58 0.12 -35.48
C GLY A 252 6.81 1.17 -34.66
N LEU A 253 5.57 1.39 -35.08
CA LEU A 253 4.58 2.23 -34.45
C LEU A 253 3.28 1.43 -34.38
N ILE A 254 2.62 1.41 -33.24
CA ILE A 254 1.29 0.83 -33.05
C ILE A 254 0.45 1.73 -32.16
N GLY A 255 -0.84 1.88 -32.46
CA GLY A 255 -1.70 2.73 -31.65
C GLY A 255 -3.17 2.67 -32.04
N ALA A 256 -3.98 3.34 -31.21
CA ALA A 256 -5.41 3.52 -31.41
C ALA A 256 -5.86 4.90 -30.89
N VAL A 257 -6.89 5.44 -31.51
CA VAL A 257 -7.69 6.56 -30.98
C VAL A 257 -9.10 6.04 -30.80
N GLU A 258 -9.60 6.03 -29.58
CA GLU A 258 -10.97 5.67 -29.24
C GLU A 258 -11.72 6.93 -28.86
N MET A 259 -12.89 7.12 -29.44
CA MET A 259 -13.72 8.31 -29.22
C MET A 259 -15.16 7.90 -28.94
N GLU A 260 -15.75 8.50 -27.95
CA GLU A 260 -17.19 8.57 -27.78
C GLU A 260 -17.68 9.92 -28.35
N LEU A 261 -18.65 9.87 -29.24
CA LEU A 261 -19.25 11.06 -29.83
C LEU A 261 -20.49 11.43 -29.01
N ALA A 262 -20.86 12.71 -29.04
CA ALA A 262 -21.96 13.28 -28.24
C ALA A 262 -23.29 12.53 -28.31
N HIS A 263 -23.56 11.86 -29.43
CA HIS A 263 -24.77 11.05 -29.61
C HIS A 263 -24.59 9.57 -29.25
N GLY A 264 -23.55 9.22 -28.47
CA GLY A 264 -23.35 7.87 -27.94
C GLY A 264 -22.74 6.86 -28.92
N HIS A 265 -22.16 7.32 -30.04
CA HIS A 265 -21.46 6.44 -30.97
C HIS A 265 -19.98 6.36 -30.60
N THR A 266 -19.49 5.14 -30.41
CA THR A 266 -18.06 4.90 -30.21
C THR A 266 -17.36 4.66 -31.56
N VAL A 267 -16.28 5.39 -31.82
CA VAL A 267 -15.43 5.28 -33.01
C VAL A 267 -14.02 4.90 -32.55
N ALA A 268 -13.44 3.87 -33.15
CA ALA A 268 -12.06 3.49 -32.91
C ALA A 268 -11.26 3.51 -34.21
N ILE A 269 -10.12 4.18 -34.17
CA ILE A 269 -9.19 4.33 -35.30
C ILE A 269 -7.88 3.71 -34.88
N TYR A 270 -7.46 2.69 -35.61
CA TYR A 270 -6.24 1.93 -35.36
C TYR A 270 -5.11 2.32 -36.28
N THR A 271 -3.88 2.00 -35.92
CA THR A 271 -2.79 1.97 -36.89
C THR A 271 -3.04 0.83 -37.89
N ASP A 272 -3.08 1.22 -39.16
CA ASP A 272 -3.39 0.38 -40.30
C ASP A 272 -2.73 0.95 -41.58
N ASP A 273 -3.08 0.42 -42.74
CA ASP A 273 -2.64 0.86 -44.07
C ASP A 273 -3.13 2.26 -44.49
N LYS A 274 -4.08 2.83 -43.74
CA LYS A 274 -4.59 4.19 -44.02
C LYS A 274 -3.74 5.28 -43.35
N TRP A 275 -2.78 4.90 -42.52
CA TRP A 275 -1.77 5.84 -42.04
C TRP A 275 -0.81 6.18 -43.16
N GLN A 276 -0.28 7.39 -43.11
CA GLN A 276 0.74 7.88 -44.03
C GLN A 276 2.04 8.10 -43.33
N ALA A 277 3.15 7.93 -44.03
CA ALA A 277 4.51 8.15 -43.52
C ALA A 277 5.36 8.90 -44.53
N VAL A 278 6.42 9.54 -44.06
CA VAL A 278 7.47 10.09 -44.93
C VAL A 278 8.66 9.11 -44.93
N PRO A 279 9.04 8.56 -46.07
CA PRO A 279 10.03 7.46 -46.18
C PRO A 279 11.49 7.91 -46.08
N TYR A 280 11.76 9.13 -45.65
CA TYR A 280 13.13 9.66 -45.45
C TYR A 280 13.17 10.53 -44.23
N SER A 281 14.36 10.73 -43.66
CA SER A 281 14.56 11.60 -42.52
C SER A 281 14.33 13.05 -42.93
N VAL A 282 13.47 13.74 -42.16
CA VAL A 282 13.23 15.18 -42.30
C VAL A 282 13.54 15.89 -41.00
N TYR A 283 14.00 17.12 -41.10
CA TYR A 283 14.10 17.96 -39.92
C TYR A 283 12.71 18.35 -39.46
N GLN A 284 12.46 18.31 -38.16
CA GLN A 284 11.15 18.55 -37.56
C GLN A 284 10.49 19.87 -38.01
N GLN A 285 11.28 20.88 -38.30
CA GLN A 285 10.80 22.19 -38.80
C GLN A 285 10.27 22.18 -40.24
N GLN A 286 10.44 21.07 -40.97
CA GLN A 286 10.02 20.92 -42.37
C GLN A 286 8.79 20.02 -42.51
N ILE A 287 8.22 19.54 -41.41
CA ILE A 287 7.09 18.62 -41.42
C ILE A 287 5.80 19.47 -41.41
N ASP A 288 5.07 19.45 -42.53
CA ASP A 288 3.72 19.97 -42.56
C ASP A 288 2.74 18.89 -42.10
N PHE A 289 2.21 19.06 -40.89
CA PHE A 289 1.17 18.19 -40.33
C PHE A 289 -0.25 18.66 -40.66
N SER A 290 -0.41 19.60 -41.60
CA SER A 290 -1.70 20.04 -42.08
C SER A 290 -2.40 18.97 -42.93
N ASP A 291 -3.69 19.09 -43.09
CA ASP A 291 -4.53 18.25 -43.97
C ASP A 291 -4.36 18.56 -45.45
N HIS A 292 -3.74 19.69 -45.80
CA HIS A 292 -3.55 20.16 -47.18
C HIS A 292 -2.13 19.82 -47.68
N PRO A 293 -1.93 18.60 -48.25
CA PRO A 293 -0.66 18.30 -48.86
C PRO A 293 -0.52 19.10 -50.17
N GLY A 294 0.50 19.94 -50.25
CA GLY A 294 0.85 20.62 -51.51
C GLY A 294 1.09 19.62 -52.64
N HIS A 295 1.18 20.11 -53.90
CA HIS A 295 1.35 19.27 -55.11
C HIS A 295 2.54 18.27 -55.08
N ASN A 296 3.49 18.44 -54.17
CA ASN A 296 4.65 17.55 -53.95
C ASN A 296 4.62 16.95 -52.54
N SER A 297 3.47 16.44 -52.09
CA SER A 297 3.35 15.80 -50.76
C SER A 297 4.32 14.64 -50.58
N PRO A 298 5.17 14.64 -49.57
CA PRO A 298 6.10 13.53 -49.29
C PRO A 298 5.40 12.33 -48.64
N TRP A 299 4.12 12.44 -48.35
CA TRP A 299 3.35 11.43 -47.61
C TRP A 299 2.99 10.25 -48.51
N VAL A 300 3.38 9.06 -48.11
CA VAL A 300 3.04 7.78 -48.74
C VAL A 300 2.33 6.87 -47.76
N PRO A 301 1.53 5.87 -48.22
CA PRO A 301 0.94 4.91 -47.29
C PRO A 301 2.01 4.23 -46.40
N ALA A 302 1.73 4.14 -45.10
CA ALA A 302 2.59 3.40 -44.18
C ALA A 302 2.50 1.91 -44.50
N LYS A 303 3.63 1.20 -44.34
CA LYS A 303 3.70 -0.25 -44.54
C LYS A 303 3.21 -0.95 -43.27
N VAL A 304 2.20 -1.79 -43.37
CA VAL A 304 1.79 -2.71 -42.31
C VAL A 304 2.85 -3.80 -42.16
N LEU A 305 3.32 -4.01 -40.92
CA LEU A 305 4.31 -5.01 -40.56
C LEU A 305 3.64 -6.29 -40.02
N GLY A 306 2.56 -6.15 -39.26
CA GLY A 306 1.78 -7.25 -38.72
C GLY A 306 0.98 -6.88 -37.45
N PRO A 307 0.30 -7.85 -36.85
CA PRO A 307 -0.61 -7.61 -35.72
C PRO A 307 0.12 -7.34 -34.40
N TYR A 308 -0.62 -6.83 -33.44
CA TYR A 308 -0.20 -6.75 -32.04
C TYR A 308 0.28 -8.13 -31.53
N GLY A 309 1.32 -8.15 -30.73
CA GLY A 309 1.89 -9.39 -30.21
C GLY A 309 2.92 -10.06 -31.12
N MET A 310 3.11 -9.57 -32.37
CA MET A 310 4.11 -10.13 -33.27
C MET A 310 5.56 -9.89 -32.81
N ALA A 311 6.45 -10.81 -33.14
CA ALA A 311 7.89 -10.58 -33.01
C ALA A 311 8.36 -9.46 -33.95
N PRO A 312 9.33 -8.61 -33.58
CA PRO A 312 10.18 -8.72 -32.39
C PRO A 312 9.64 -7.95 -31.19
N TRP A 313 8.55 -7.19 -31.32
CA TRP A 313 8.06 -6.33 -30.24
C TRP A 313 7.24 -7.09 -29.18
N GLY A 314 6.63 -8.23 -29.55
CA GLY A 314 5.77 -9.00 -28.68
C GLY A 314 4.55 -8.22 -28.20
N GLU A 315 4.05 -8.60 -27.02
CA GLU A 315 3.04 -7.84 -26.34
C GLU A 315 3.70 -6.66 -25.62
N VAL A 316 3.55 -5.46 -26.15
CA VAL A 316 4.07 -4.25 -25.51
C VAL A 316 3.25 -3.95 -24.26
N GLY A 317 3.95 -3.85 -23.15
CA GLY A 317 3.34 -3.55 -21.85
C GLY A 317 2.67 -2.19 -21.86
N TRP A 318 1.41 -2.17 -21.49
CA TRP A 318 0.65 -0.96 -21.34
C TRP A 318 0.70 -0.51 -19.89
N ALA A 319 1.19 0.69 -19.63
CA ALA A 319 0.99 1.34 -18.37
C ALA A 319 -0.11 2.38 -18.54
N GLU A 320 -1.28 2.12 -17.99
CA GLU A 320 -2.33 3.11 -17.91
C GLU A 320 -1.80 4.34 -17.16
N ARG A 321 -1.92 5.52 -17.78
CA ARG A 321 -1.46 6.79 -17.22
C ARG A 321 -2.56 7.54 -16.48
N SER A 322 -3.80 7.08 -16.57
CA SER A 322 -4.95 7.72 -15.93
C SER A 322 -4.94 7.50 -14.42
N ILE A 323 -5.33 8.51 -13.68
CA ILE A 323 -5.68 8.37 -12.27
C ILE A 323 -7.01 7.64 -12.23
N LEU A 324 -7.00 6.44 -11.66
CA LEU A 324 -8.23 5.68 -11.51
C LEU A 324 -9.06 6.27 -10.34
N PRO A 325 -10.39 6.40 -10.48
CA PRO A 325 -11.25 6.76 -9.35
C PRO A 325 -11.15 5.69 -8.25
N ALA A 326 -11.42 6.06 -7.02
CA ALA A 326 -11.47 5.09 -5.93
C ALA A 326 -12.58 4.06 -6.19
N ARG A 327 -12.27 2.77 -5.95
CA ARG A 327 -13.21 1.67 -6.08
C ARG A 327 -13.89 1.43 -4.77
N MET A 328 -15.18 1.14 -4.82
CA MET A 328 -15.97 0.75 -3.67
C MET A 328 -16.41 -0.70 -3.85
N LEU A 329 -15.89 -1.57 -3.01
CA LEU A 329 -16.23 -2.99 -3.00
C LEU A 329 -17.10 -3.27 -1.77
N ARG A 330 -18.11 -4.11 -1.90
CA ARG A 330 -19.03 -4.46 -0.82
C ARG A 330 -19.42 -5.93 -0.86
N LYS A 331 -19.54 -6.52 0.33
CA LYS A 331 -20.11 -7.85 0.53
C LYS A 331 -20.99 -7.87 1.75
N ASP A 332 -22.22 -8.37 1.60
CA ASP A 332 -23.11 -8.66 2.70
C ASP A 332 -22.85 -10.10 3.18
N PHE A 333 -22.99 -10.32 4.48
CA PHE A 333 -22.83 -11.62 5.12
C PHE A 333 -23.71 -11.71 6.38
N GLU A 334 -24.07 -12.92 6.75
CA GLU A 334 -24.93 -13.17 7.88
C GLU A 334 -24.14 -13.68 9.08
N VAL A 335 -24.50 -13.20 10.27
CA VAL A 335 -23.98 -13.66 11.56
C VAL A 335 -25.15 -14.31 12.32
N GLU A 336 -25.14 -15.63 12.38
CA GLU A 336 -26.26 -16.41 12.93
C GLU A 336 -26.36 -16.37 14.44
N ARG A 337 -25.25 -16.13 15.15
CA ARG A 337 -25.15 -16.23 16.61
C ARG A 337 -24.32 -15.09 17.20
N GLU A 338 -24.42 -14.90 18.49
CA GLU A 338 -23.61 -13.93 19.21
C GLU A 338 -22.10 -14.22 19.05
N VAL A 339 -21.36 -13.18 18.69
CA VAL A 339 -19.92 -13.24 18.43
C VAL A 339 -19.16 -12.93 19.71
N LYS A 340 -18.37 -13.88 20.20
CA LYS A 340 -17.45 -13.66 21.31
C LYS A 340 -16.26 -12.79 20.91
N ARG A 341 -15.74 -13.00 19.70
CA ARG A 341 -14.63 -12.24 19.13
C ARG A 341 -14.67 -12.27 17.60
N ALA A 342 -14.45 -11.11 17.00
CA ALA A 342 -14.30 -10.96 15.56
C ALA A 342 -13.00 -10.23 15.23
N THR A 343 -12.23 -10.81 14.33
CA THR A 343 -10.97 -10.24 13.85
C THR A 343 -11.04 -10.08 12.34
N LEU A 344 -10.88 -8.85 11.85
CA LEU A 344 -10.81 -8.53 10.43
C LEU A 344 -9.36 -8.28 10.02
N CYS A 345 -8.86 -9.04 9.05
CA CYS A 345 -7.60 -8.80 8.38
C CYS A 345 -7.86 -8.20 7.00
N VAL A 346 -7.21 -7.09 6.67
CA VAL A 346 -7.37 -6.37 5.40
C VAL A 346 -6.02 -6.09 4.80
N SER A 347 -5.83 -6.48 3.54
CA SER A 347 -4.68 -6.13 2.72
C SER A 347 -5.16 -5.44 1.45
N GLY A 348 -4.60 -4.26 1.15
CA GLY A 348 -4.87 -3.52 -0.08
C GLY A 348 -3.62 -3.38 -0.93
N LEU A 349 -3.72 -3.75 -2.20
CA LEU A 349 -2.74 -3.38 -3.23
C LEU A 349 -3.13 -2.01 -3.76
N GLY A 350 -2.55 -0.98 -3.18
CA GLY A 350 -2.95 0.41 -3.24
C GLY A 350 -3.17 0.95 -1.84
N LEU A 351 -4.06 1.91 -1.67
CA LEU A 351 -4.51 2.40 -0.37
C LEU A 351 -5.92 1.88 -0.10
N SER A 352 -6.21 1.49 1.13
CA SER A 352 -7.51 0.91 1.45
C SER A 352 -8.08 1.45 2.76
N GLU A 353 -9.38 1.61 2.81
CA GLU A 353 -10.16 1.85 4.03
C GLU A 353 -11.28 0.83 4.12
N ALA A 354 -11.37 0.14 5.25
CA ALA A 354 -12.43 -0.82 5.52
C ALA A 354 -13.58 -0.17 6.30
N TYR A 355 -14.79 -0.58 5.97
CA TYR A 355 -16.03 -0.15 6.63
C TYR A 355 -16.85 -1.37 7.02
N LEU A 356 -17.41 -1.36 8.21
CA LEU A 356 -18.30 -2.41 8.68
C LEU A 356 -19.61 -1.77 9.15
N ASN A 357 -20.71 -2.21 8.56
CA ASN A 357 -22.05 -1.66 8.83
C ASN A 357 -22.13 -0.12 8.71
N GLY A 358 -21.46 0.43 7.69
CA GLY A 358 -21.43 1.86 7.40
C GLY A 358 -20.42 2.69 8.22
N ALA A 359 -19.73 2.09 9.21
CA ALA A 359 -18.74 2.78 10.02
C ALA A 359 -17.30 2.37 9.64
N LYS A 360 -16.39 3.34 9.53
CA LYS A 360 -14.97 3.08 9.25
C LYS A 360 -14.37 2.18 10.34
N VAL A 361 -13.59 1.19 9.92
CA VAL A 361 -12.85 0.28 10.80
C VAL A 361 -11.46 0.86 11.05
N GLY A 362 -11.14 1.09 12.34
CA GLY A 362 -9.87 1.71 12.72
C GLY A 362 -9.84 3.22 12.42
N ASP A 363 -8.73 3.84 12.78
CA ASP A 363 -8.40 5.25 12.58
C ASP A 363 -7.17 5.45 11.69
N ASP A 364 -6.63 4.35 11.16
CA ASP A 364 -5.49 4.37 10.26
C ASP A 364 -5.81 5.17 8.98
N VAL A 365 -4.77 5.84 8.45
CA VAL A 365 -4.80 6.58 7.19
C VAL A 365 -3.64 6.17 6.31
N LEU A 366 -3.82 6.25 4.99
CA LEU A 366 -2.81 5.91 3.99
C LEU A 366 -2.22 4.49 4.17
N VAL A 367 -3.08 3.54 4.45
CA VAL A 367 -2.70 2.14 4.70
C VAL A 367 -3.07 1.22 3.52
N PRO A 368 -2.40 0.07 3.38
CA PRO A 368 -1.21 -0.37 4.11
C PRO A 368 0.05 0.43 3.76
N ALA A 369 1.10 0.30 4.58
CA ALA A 369 2.39 0.88 4.30
C ALA A 369 3.02 0.30 3.03
N LEU A 370 3.96 1.04 2.43
CA LEU A 370 4.73 0.57 1.27
C LEU A 370 5.53 -0.69 1.60
N SER A 371 5.58 -1.59 0.64
CA SER A 371 6.38 -2.81 0.71
C SER A 371 7.09 -3.08 -0.62
N ASP A 372 7.99 -4.04 -0.64
CA ASP A 372 8.47 -4.64 -1.88
C ASP A 372 7.42 -5.62 -2.39
N TYR A 373 6.53 -5.13 -3.26
CA TYR A 373 5.36 -5.88 -3.74
C TYR A 373 5.69 -7.18 -4.49
N ASP A 374 6.92 -7.34 -4.96
CA ASP A 374 7.38 -8.59 -5.56
C ASP A 374 7.68 -9.67 -4.51
N LYS A 375 7.85 -9.28 -3.26
CA LYS A 375 8.22 -10.19 -2.17
C LYS A 375 7.12 -10.34 -1.14
N ARG A 376 6.43 -9.26 -0.78
CA ARG A 376 5.40 -9.27 0.25
C ARG A 376 4.48 -8.07 0.19
N VAL A 377 3.29 -8.21 0.74
CA VAL A 377 2.35 -7.14 1.01
C VAL A 377 2.02 -7.12 2.50
N PHE A 378 1.74 -5.92 3.03
CA PHE A 378 1.30 -5.78 4.40
C PHE A 378 -0.22 -5.92 4.51
N TYR A 379 -0.69 -6.38 5.64
CA TYR A 379 -2.09 -6.36 6.02
C TYR A 379 -2.26 -5.73 7.40
N LEU A 380 -3.46 -5.29 7.69
CA LEU A 380 -3.85 -4.74 8.99
C LEU A 380 -4.83 -5.68 9.68
N THR A 381 -4.79 -5.69 10.99
CA THR A 381 -5.65 -6.54 11.81
C THR A 381 -6.46 -5.66 12.76
N TYR A 382 -7.78 -5.84 12.76
CA TYR A 382 -8.72 -5.08 13.56
C TYR A 382 -9.58 -5.99 14.42
N ASP A 383 -9.84 -5.59 15.67
CA ASP A 383 -10.90 -6.18 16.48
C ASP A 383 -12.21 -5.48 16.11
N VAL A 384 -13.10 -6.22 15.48
CA VAL A 384 -14.42 -5.71 15.04
C VAL A 384 -15.58 -6.34 15.80
N THR A 385 -15.29 -6.94 16.95
CA THR A 385 -16.28 -7.67 17.77
C THR A 385 -17.51 -6.83 18.07
N GLN A 386 -17.32 -5.59 18.50
CA GLN A 386 -18.40 -4.68 18.88
C GLN A 386 -19.14 -4.01 17.70
N ARG A 387 -18.69 -4.32 16.45
CA ARG A 387 -19.25 -3.74 15.22
C ARG A 387 -20.17 -4.70 14.48
N LEU A 388 -20.27 -5.95 14.94
CA LEU A 388 -21.12 -6.98 14.37
C LEU A 388 -22.41 -7.12 15.17
N SER A 389 -23.49 -7.37 14.46
CA SER A 389 -24.79 -7.69 15.03
C SER A 389 -25.27 -9.04 14.52
N PRO A 390 -26.11 -9.77 15.28
CA PRO A 390 -26.82 -10.92 14.74
C PRO A 390 -27.63 -10.52 13.50
N GLY A 391 -27.70 -11.40 12.49
CA GLY A 391 -28.34 -11.14 11.21
C GLY A 391 -27.36 -10.59 10.16
N VAL A 392 -27.88 -9.78 9.24
CA VAL A 392 -27.14 -9.27 8.07
C VAL A 392 -26.18 -8.17 8.47
N ASN A 393 -24.93 -8.31 8.06
CA ASN A 393 -23.86 -7.33 8.18
C ASN A 393 -23.27 -7.04 6.80
N ALA A 394 -22.64 -5.87 6.64
CA ALA A 394 -22.01 -5.46 5.39
C ALA A 394 -20.55 -5.04 5.61
N LEU A 395 -19.63 -5.67 4.91
CA LEU A 395 -18.23 -5.25 4.81
C LEU A 395 -18.05 -4.46 3.51
N GLY A 396 -17.55 -3.24 3.61
CA GLY A 396 -17.17 -2.39 2.51
C GLY A 396 -15.68 -2.10 2.52
N VAL A 397 -15.07 -1.92 1.34
CA VAL A 397 -13.70 -1.44 1.19
C VAL A 397 -13.68 -0.35 0.15
N ILE A 398 -13.10 0.80 0.49
CA ILE A 398 -12.72 1.83 -0.46
C ILE A 398 -11.25 1.59 -0.80
N LEU A 399 -10.95 1.48 -2.10
CA LEU A 399 -9.64 1.12 -2.62
C LEU A 399 -9.13 2.20 -3.57
N GLY A 400 -8.05 2.86 -3.19
CA GLY A 400 -7.37 3.88 -3.98
C GLY A 400 -6.11 3.34 -4.63
N ASN A 401 -5.57 4.11 -5.57
CA ASN A 401 -4.42 3.71 -6.40
C ASN A 401 -3.14 3.49 -5.58
N GLY A 402 -2.83 4.40 -4.66
CA GLY A 402 -1.60 4.38 -3.88
C GLY A 402 -0.34 4.25 -4.76
N ARG A 403 0.69 3.65 -4.18
CA ARG A 403 1.95 3.39 -4.88
C ARG A 403 1.89 2.15 -5.79
N TYR A 404 0.93 1.26 -5.57
CA TYR A 404 0.78 0.04 -6.35
C TYR A 404 0.39 0.34 -7.80
N PHE A 405 -0.52 1.27 -8.00
CA PHE A 405 -0.91 1.81 -9.29
C PHE A 405 -0.54 3.30 -9.37
N ALA A 406 0.68 3.60 -9.79
CA ALA A 406 1.20 4.95 -9.87
C ALA A 406 1.19 5.45 -11.33
N PRO A 407 0.34 6.44 -11.67
CA PRO A 407 0.31 7.01 -13.02
C PRO A 407 1.67 7.62 -13.38
N ARG A 408 2.22 7.29 -14.54
CA ARG A 408 3.59 7.70 -14.93
C ARG A 408 3.79 9.20 -15.04
N HIS A 409 2.76 9.98 -15.35
CA HIS A 409 2.85 11.43 -15.48
C HIS A 409 3.02 12.15 -14.13
N MET A 410 2.71 11.47 -13.00
CA MET A 410 2.80 12.04 -11.65
C MET A 410 4.01 11.54 -10.85
N VAL A 411 4.80 10.63 -11.41
CA VAL A 411 5.91 9.97 -10.71
C VAL A 411 7.14 9.92 -11.62
N PRO A 412 8.35 9.79 -11.06
CA PRO A 412 9.58 9.64 -11.84
C PRO A 412 9.48 8.51 -12.84
N THR A 413 10.12 8.66 -13.99
CA THR A 413 10.04 7.71 -15.13
C THR A 413 10.50 6.28 -14.82
N PHE A 414 11.34 6.10 -13.77
CA PHE A 414 11.78 4.79 -13.29
C PHE A 414 10.78 4.11 -12.35
N THR A 415 9.71 4.81 -11.97
CA THR A 415 8.67 4.24 -11.10
C THR A 415 7.74 3.35 -11.90
N ARG A 416 7.66 2.07 -11.53
CA ARG A 416 6.76 1.12 -12.20
C ARG A 416 5.40 1.06 -11.52
N THR A 417 4.38 0.72 -12.31
CA THR A 417 3.08 0.25 -11.84
C THR A 417 3.15 -1.26 -11.66
N PHE A 418 2.63 -1.79 -10.55
CA PHE A 418 2.67 -3.22 -10.24
C PHE A 418 1.42 -3.95 -10.73
N GLY A 419 0.33 -3.25 -10.93
CA GLY A 419 -0.95 -3.77 -11.39
C GLY A 419 -2.11 -2.88 -10.94
N TYR A 420 -3.33 -3.34 -11.21
CA TYR A 420 -4.54 -2.65 -10.76
C TYR A 420 -4.78 -2.82 -9.27
N PRO A 421 -5.32 -1.79 -8.58
CA PRO A 421 -5.65 -1.90 -7.17
C PRO A 421 -6.59 -3.06 -6.90
N SER A 422 -6.25 -3.83 -5.90
CA SER A 422 -7.08 -4.96 -5.44
C SER A 422 -6.99 -5.10 -3.93
N CYS A 423 -7.93 -5.78 -3.31
CA CYS A 423 -7.89 -6.07 -1.88
C CYS A 423 -8.17 -7.54 -1.60
N CYS A 424 -7.67 -7.97 -0.45
CA CYS A 424 -7.98 -9.26 0.14
C CYS A 424 -8.41 -9.05 1.59
N CYS A 425 -9.55 -9.60 1.97
CA CYS A 425 -10.08 -9.51 3.32
C CYS A 425 -10.33 -10.90 3.88
N SER A 426 -10.08 -11.07 5.17
CA SER A 426 -10.44 -12.27 5.92
C SER A 426 -11.06 -11.86 7.25
N LEU A 427 -12.31 -12.28 7.49
CA LEU A 427 -13.02 -12.06 8.75
C LEU A 427 -13.11 -13.40 9.50
N LYS A 428 -12.49 -13.46 10.67
CA LYS A 428 -12.53 -14.63 11.55
C LYS A 428 -13.47 -14.35 12.72
N LEU A 429 -14.48 -15.18 12.87
CA LEU A 429 -15.46 -15.13 13.95
C LEU A 429 -15.21 -16.27 14.94
N SER A 430 -15.21 -15.97 16.22
CA SER A 430 -15.26 -16.94 17.32
C SER A 430 -16.60 -16.76 18.03
N MET A 431 -17.43 -17.80 18.03
CA MET A 431 -18.76 -17.79 18.62
C MET A 431 -18.70 -18.10 20.12
N ALA A 432 -19.73 -17.71 20.85
CA ALA A 432 -19.84 -18.02 22.27
C ALA A 432 -19.83 -19.53 22.54
N THR A 433 -20.27 -20.35 21.58
CA THR A 433 -20.29 -21.81 21.62
C THR A 433 -18.97 -22.52 21.28
N GLY A 434 -17.88 -21.75 21.00
CA GLY A 434 -16.56 -22.30 20.68
C GLY A 434 -16.28 -22.62 19.21
N GLU A 435 -17.27 -22.53 18.33
CA GLU A 435 -17.09 -22.69 16.89
C GLU A 435 -16.39 -21.46 16.27
N CYS A 436 -15.51 -21.68 15.29
CA CYS A 436 -14.86 -20.63 14.52
C CYS A 436 -15.31 -20.72 13.07
N SER A 437 -15.83 -19.62 12.51
CA SER A 437 -16.05 -19.45 11.07
C SER A 437 -15.08 -18.42 10.50
N ALA A 438 -14.65 -18.62 9.27
CA ALA A 438 -13.80 -17.69 8.53
C ALA A 438 -14.43 -17.40 7.16
N TRP A 439 -14.46 -16.14 6.78
CA TRP A 439 -15.01 -15.61 5.53
C TRP A 439 -13.92 -14.89 4.73
#